data_67359e6ff3c11fc31b53e4f7ebbcb1f8
#
_entry.id   67359e6ff3c11fc31b53e4f7ebbcb1f8
#
_cell.length_a   1.000
_cell.length_b   1.000
_cell.length_c   1.000
_cell.angle_alpha   90.00
_cell.angle_beta   90.00
_cell.angle_gamma   90.00
#
_symmetry.space_group_name_H-M   'P 1'
#
loop_
_entity.id
_entity.type
_entity.pdbx_description
1 polymer ?
#
loop_
_entity_poly.entity_id
_entity_poly.type
_entity_poly.pdbx_seq_one_letter_code
_entity_poly.pdbx_strand_id
1 'polypeptide(L)'
;MSQLTDSDPTAAPSDGAPVPRVTTRVGAFLVGMVTAGLGLGVCTVSVLLLWIAAPAPAGGPAGALHVAADLWLLAHGADLVRSAGPGTTAVPVGLTPLLLVAVPVWLLYRCAQHALSGAAEGPAARQAHSTGPRAAAPGAVLGRFLGGYLLVAAVAVAYAATGPLRVDPSSALLFVPLTAVGTVAVVAARTIGLRAALPVSGRLRRLRSALPPALRAAFARPLRAAALRAASAAGAVLLATGALLLLTGAVWHAGAVRHGLLQLAPDWPGRGTVVLICLLLLPNAAVWGAAYALGTGFTLGAGSVVGPLGTTAHPSGLPPFPLLGAVPQEGAGSPLTWAVVAGPVVAGAVAARYAARPARVAVAGVRQAARHSGDGPAGKRRTRAATARLLRWNRRATATVAASAALWCGAGAAVLSGVAGGALGTAALRHLGPSWWLTGAAAAGWTAAVAVPGALLLREWYLWRGLGRSPLAGFRGHRAGRAQRRKARAARRERSAAASRAAAQERAVTRAKRRARRSDGTRRADRARGPEGPGGPGRD
;
A
#
# COMPACT_ATOMS: atom_id res chain seq x y z
N MET A 1 35.89 52.22 54.62
CA MET A 1 35.80 50.79 54.94
C MET A 1 34.54 50.26 54.25
N SER A 2 34.70 49.71 53.05
CA SER A 2 33.61 49.24 52.20
C SER A 2 33.47 47.75 52.40
N GLN A 3 32.27 47.27 52.75
CA GLN A 3 31.91 45.88 52.67
C GLN A 3 31.09 45.69 51.41
N LEU A 4 31.67 44.97 50.45
CA LEU A 4 31.04 44.43 49.31
C LEU A 4 30.21 43.19 49.73
N THR A 5 28.90 43.28 49.60
CA THR A 5 27.98 42.19 49.73
C THR A 5 27.97 41.42 48.37
N ASP A 6 28.54 40.27 48.40
CA ASP A 6 28.48 39.28 47.31
C ASP A 6 27.04 38.80 47.17
N SER A 7 26.37 39.19 46.09
CA SER A 7 25.05 38.69 45.71
C SER A 7 25.26 37.50 44.78
N ASP A 8 24.99 36.33 45.29
CA ASP A 8 24.98 35.04 44.58
C ASP A 8 23.82 35.03 43.54
N PRO A 9 24.07 34.94 42.21
CA PRO A 9 23.04 34.92 41.19
C PRO A 9 22.75 33.48 40.75
N THR A 10 22.20 32.64 41.62
CA THR A 10 21.77 31.28 41.22
C THR A 10 20.46 30.88 41.87
N ALA A 11 19.39 31.58 41.47
CA ALA A 11 18.05 30.99 41.50
C ALA A 11 17.51 30.96 40.08
N ALA A 12 17.88 29.97 39.32
CA ALA A 12 17.19 29.62 38.08
C ALA A 12 15.72 29.30 38.40
N PRO A 13 14.75 29.81 37.60
CA PRO A 13 13.35 29.44 37.78
C PRO A 13 13.21 27.95 37.65
N SER A 14 12.58 27.35 38.66
CA SER A 14 12.21 25.92 38.67
C SER A 14 11.38 25.62 37.41
N ASP A 15 12.03 24.97 36.45
CA ASP A 15 11.38 24.37 35.30
C ASP A 15 10.15 23.61 35.77
N GLY A 16 9.02 23.95 35.16
CA GLY A 16 7.75 23.26 35.37
C GLY A 16 7.94 21.75 35.30
N ALA A 17 7.42 21.06 36.30
CA ALA A 17 7.54 19.62 36.46
C ALA A 17 7.28 18.93 35.10
N PRO A 18 8.18 18.09 34.61
CA PRO A 18 7.98 17.45 33.30
C PRO A 18 6.72 16.61 33.41
N VAL A 19 5.73 16.94 32.58
CA VAL A 19 4.52 16.14 32.42
C VAL A 19 4.98 14.68 32.24
N PRO A 20 4.52 13.72 33.07
CA PRO A 20 5.01 12.35 33.02
C PRO A 20 4.70 11.76 31.65
N ARG A 21 5.71 11.68 30.79
CA ARG A 21 5.60 10.99 29.50
C ARG A 21 5.40 9.53 29.81
N VAL A 22 4.23 9.02 29.44
CA VAL A 22 3.75 7.66 29.71
C VAL A 22 4.63 6.67 28.96
N THR A 23 5.73 6.24 29.58
CA THR A 23 6.74 5.33 29.00
C THR A 23 6.63 3.91 29.54
N THR A 24 5.63 3.64 30.37
CA THR A 24 5.41 2.33 30.97
C THR A 24 4.61 1.41 30.04
N ARG A 25 4.67 0.10 30.33
CA ARG A 25 3.86 -0.93 29.64
C ARG A 25 2.36 -0.62 29.70
N VAL A 26 1.90 -0.02 30.79
CA VAL A 26 0.53 0.42 31.03
C VAL A 26 0.19 1.64 30.16
N GLY A 27 1.15 2.51 29.91
CA GLY A 27 0.91 3.73 29.15
C GLY A 27 0.50 3.51 27.70
N ALA A 28 1.12 2.58 26.98
CA ALA A 28 0.72 2.29 25.61
C ALA A 28 -0.71 1.71 25.54
N PHE A 29 -1.10 0.92 26.53
CA PHE A 29 -2.45 0.38 26.66
C PHE A 29 -3.47 1.51 26.92
N LEU A 30 -3.18 2.40 27.87
CA LEU A 30 -4.03 3.55 28.18
C LEU A 30 -4.15 4.51 26.96
N VAL A 31 -3.07 4.75 26.22
CA VAL A 31 -3.14 5.52 24.97
C VAL A 31 -4.08 4.87 23.96
N GLY A 32 -4.09 3.54 23.86
CA GLY A 32 -5.04 2.81 23.03
C GLY A 32 -6.48 3.02 23.47
N MET A 33 -6.75 2.90 24.78
CA MET A 33 -8.10 3.16 25.35
C MET A 33 -8.56 4.60 25.08
N VAL A 34 -7.70 5.57 25.35
CA VAL A 34 -8.00 7.00 25.11
C VAL A 34 -8.26 7.27 23.62
N THR A 35 -7.50 6.63 22.74
CA THR A 35 -7.71 6.76 21.29
C THR A 35 -9.10 6.27 20.86
N ALA A 36 -9.52 5.11 21.35
CA ALA A 36 -10.87 4.59 21.10
C ALA A 36 -11.95 5.46 21.73
N GLY A 37 -11.76 5.85 23.00
CA GLY A 37 -12.67 6.72 23.74
C GLY A 37 -12.83 8.09 23.09
N LEU A 38 -11.75 8.68 22.55
CA LEU A 38 -11.82 9.94 21.82
C LEU A 38 -12.66 9.82 20.54
N GLY A 39 -12.47 8.74 19.77
CA GLY A 39 -13.27 8.47 18.57
C GLY A 39 -14.75 8.29 18.90
N LEU A 40 -15.06 7.50 19.92
CA LEU A 40 -16.42 7.31 20.43
C LEU A 40 -17.02 8.62 20.97
N GLY A 41 -16.22 9.42 21.71
CA GLY A 41 -16.62 10.72 22.23
C GLY A 41 -16.98 11.72 21.13
N VAL A 42 -16.23 11.76 20.04
CA VAL A 42 -16.55 12.60 18.86
C VAL A 42 -17.91 12.20 18.27
N CYS A 43 -18.15 10.89 18.08
CA CYS A 43 -19.46 10.40 17.61
C CYS A 43 -20.57 10.77 18.61
N THR A 44 -20.34 10.57 19.91
CA THR A 44 -21.32 10.89 20.97
C THR A 44 -21.69 12.37 20.98
N VAL A 45 -20.71 13.28 20.96
CA VAL A 45 -20.97 14.72 20.91
C VAL A 45 -21.73 15.10 19.65
N SER A 46 -21.31 14.55 18.49
CA SER A 46 -21.98 14.85 17.22
C SER A 46 -23.43 14.41 17.22
N VAL A 47 -23.71 13.19 17.67
CA VAL A 47 -25.09 12.64 17.73
C VAL A 47 -25.94 13.38 18.75
N LEU A 48 -25.41 13.71 19.94
CA LEU A 48 -26.13 14.49 20.94
C LEU A 48 -26.47 15.89 20.45
N LEU A 49 -25.56 16.56 19.76
CA LEU A 49 -25.84 17.89 19.16
C LEU A 49 -27.00 17.80 18.14
N LEU A 50 -26.96 16.78 17.26
CA LEU A 50 -28.03 16.56 16.30
C LEU A 50 -29.35 16.20 16.98
N TRP A 51 -29.30 15.39 18.06
CA TRP A 51 -30.49 15.01 18.84
C TRP A 51 -31.11 16.21 19.56
N ILE A 52 -30.30 17.11 20.16
CA ILE A 52 -30.81 18.34 20.81
C ILE A 52 -31.41 19.30 19.76
N ALA A 53 -30.84 19.36 18.56
CA ALA A 53 -31.34 20.21 17.49
C ALA A 53 -32.63 19.67 16.84
N ALA A 54 -32.99 18.40 17.05
CA ALA A 54 -34.19 17.80 16.45
C ALA A 54 -35.48 18.32 17.10
N PRO A 55 -36.50 18.70 16.33
CA PRO A 55 -37.76 19.27 16.87
C PRO A 55 -38.56 18.27 17.72
N ALA A 56 -38.44 16.98 17.45
CA ALA A 56 -39.11 15.91 18.20
C ALA A 56 -38.14 14.72 18.35
N PRO A 57 -37.18 14.80 19.29
CA PRO A 57 -36.17 13.78 19.44
C PRO A 57 -36.76 12.46 19.94
N ALA A 58 -36.66 11.42 19.12
CA ALA A 58 -37.11 10.08 19.47
C ALA A 58 -36.07 9.36 20.35
N GLY A 59 -36.55 8.49 21.26
CA GLY A 59 -35.70 7.54 21.99
C GLY A 59 -34.93 8.09 23.19
N GLY A 60 -35.06 9.35 23.55
CA GLY A 60 -34.38 9.99 24.68
C GLY A 60 -32.85 10.02 24.56
N PRO A 61 -32.13 10.54 25.60
CA PRO A 61 -30.67 10.63 25.58
C PRO A 61 -29.98 9.26 25.48
N ALA A 62 -30.57 8.24 26.09
CA ALA A 62 -30.02 6.87 26.02
C ALA A 62 -30.04 6.32 24.59
N GLY A 63 -31.13 6.57 23.84
CA GLY A 63 -31.23 6.21 22.43
C GLY A 63 -30.15 6.90 21.58
N ALA A 64 -29.88 8.19 21.83
CA ALA A 64 -28.80 8.93 21.16
C ALA A 64 -27.41 8.34 21.44
N LEU A 65 -27.18 7.87 22.66
CA LEU A 65 -25.90 7.21 23.00
C LEU A 65 -25.71 5.87 22.28
N HIS A 66 -26.80 5.08 22.14
CA HIS A 66 -26.76 3.85 21.34
C HIS A 66 -26.43 4.15 19.87
N VAL A 67 -27.11 5.14 19.26
CA VAL A 67 -26.81 5.58 17.90
C VAL A 67 -25.37 6.05 17.74
N ALA A 68 -24.81 6.71 18.75
CA ALA A 68 -23.39 7.12 18.71
C ALA A 68 -22.43 5.93 18.72
N ALA A 69 -22.70 4.91 19.53
CA ALA A 69 -21.93 3.68 19.57
C ALA A 69 -22.05 2.91 18.24
N ASP A 70 -23.27 2.79 17.71
CA ASP A 70 -23.55 2.16 16.42
C ASP A 70 -22.80 2.87 15.29
N LEU A 71 -22.84 4.21 15.25
CA LEU A 71 -22.14 5.01 14.26
C LEU A 71 -20.61 4.85 14.34
N TRP A 72 -20.08 4.77 15.57
CA TRP A 72 -18.65 4.53 15.78
C TRP A 72 -18.22 3.12 15.30
N LEU A 73 -19.06 2.10 15.52
CA LEU A 73 -18.81 0.75 15.04
C LEU A 73 -18.95 0.66 13.51
N LEU A 74 -19.97 1.33 12.94
CA LEU A 74 -20.11 1.48 11.50
C LEU A 74 -18.88 2.16 10.87
N ALA A 75 -18.27 3.14 11.55
CA ALA A 75 -17.03 3.78 11.12
C ALA A 75 -15.83 2.82 11.03
N HIS A 76 -15.92 1.65 11.66
CA HIS A 76 -14.93 0.57 11.53
C HIS A 76 -15.29 -0.46 10.47
N GLY A 77 -16.44 -0.31 9.81
CA GLY A 77 -16.97 -1.23 8.80
C GLY A 77 -17.85 -2.35 9.35
N ALA A 78 -18.29 -2.25 10.61
CA ALA A 78 -19.26 -3.19 11.17
C ALA A 78 -20.66 -2.94 10.59
N ASP A 79 -21.36 -3.98 10.20
CA ASP A 79 -22.73 -3.90 9.70
C ASP A 79 -23.71 -3.70 10.86
N LEU A 80 -24.69 -2.85 10.66
CA LEU A 80 -25.81 -2.66 11.57
C LEU A 80 -27.02 -3.44 11.08
N VAL A 81 -27.83 -3.91 12.01
CA VAL A 81 -29.05 -4.64 11.73
C VAL A 81 -30.20 -4.01 12.49
N ARG A 82 -31.21 -3.57 11.75
CA ARG A 82 -32.46 -3.06 12.33
C ARG A 82 -33.47 -4.19 12.45
N SER A 83 -33.89 -4.50 13.65
CA SER A 83 -35.00 -5.42 13.92
C SER A 83 -36.28 -4.60 14.08
N ALA A 84 -37.29 -4.83 13.23
CA ALA A 84 -38.54 -4.11 13.29
C ALA A 84 -39.56 -4.74 14.27
N GLY A 85 -39.19 -5.80 15.02
CA GLY A 85 -40.00 -6.50 16.00
C GLY A 85 -39.86 -8.02 15.94
N PRO A 86 -40.47 -8.76 16.89
CA PRO A 86 -40.44 -10.23 16.86
C PRO A 86 -41.12 -10.75 15.59
N GLY A 87 -40.40 -11.60 14.82
CA GLY A 87 -40.92 -12.21 13.59
C GLY A 87 -40.68 -11.40 12.31
N THR A 88 -40.11 -10.20 12.38
CA THR A 88 -39.74 -9.42 11.20
C THR A 88 -38.33 -9.75 10.73
N THR A 89 -38.13 -9.78 9.41
CA THR A 89 -36.80 -9.99 8.85
C THR A 89 -35.86 -8.86 9.22
N ALA A 90 -34.70 -9.22 9.76
CA ALA A 90 -33.66 -8.26 10.11
C ALA A 90 -33.18 -7.51 8.84
N VAL A 91 -33.17 -6.19 8.89
CA VAL A 91 -32.80 -5.31 7.77
C VAL A 91 -31.36 -4.85 7.95
N PRO A 92 -30.43 -5.32 7.11
CA PRO A 92 -29.03 -4.91 7.21
C PRO A 92 -28.83 -3.47 6.71
N VAL A 93 -28.00 -2.71 7.44
CA VAL A 93 -27.54 -1.36 7.09
C VAL A 93 -26.01 -1.40 7.11
N GLY A 94 -25.40 -1.71 5.98
CA GLY A 94 -23.95 -1.91 5.82
C GLY A 94 -23.30 -0.87 4.91
N LEU A 95 -24.00 0.16 4.46
CA LEU A 95 -23.40 1.23 3.66
C LEU A 95 -22.60 2.16 4.58
N THR A 96 -21.30 1.91 4.66
CA THR A 96 -20.38 2.67 5.52
C THR A 96 -19.93 3.97 4.84
N PRO A 97 -20.19 5.16 5.44
CA PRO A 97 -19.68 6.42 4.91
C PRO A 97 -18.16 6.49 5.04
N LEU A 98 -17.44 6.56 3.91
CA LEU A 98 -15.97 6.54 3.89
C LEU A 98 -15.33 7.71 4.63
N LEU A 99 -15.97 8.89 4.65
CA LEU A 99 -15.45 10.02 5.40
C LEU A 99 -15.51 9.75 6.91
N LEU A 100 -16.52 9.03 7.36
CA LEU A 100 -16.64 8.61 8.76
C LEU A 100 -15.53 7.61 9.13
N VAL A 101 -15.19 6.65 8.24
CA VAL A 101 -14.06 5.71 8.41
C VAL A 101 -12.71 6.43 8.56
N ALA A 102 -12.56 7.58 7.89
CA ALA A 102 -11.31 8.34 7.96
C ALA A 102 -10.98 8.81 9.39
N VAL A 103 -12.00 9.04 10.24
CA VAL A 103 -11.80 9.52 11.62
C VAL A 103 -11.06 8.49 12.49
N PRO A 104 -11.57 7.26 12.71
CA PRO A 104 -10.86 6.27 13.51
C PRO A 104 -9.52 5.86 12.90
N VAL A 105 -9.42 5.75 11.57
CA VAL A 105 -8.16 5.44 10.89
C VAL A 105 -7.12 6.53 11.12
N TRP A 106 -7.49 7.80 11.05
CA TRP A 106 -6.60 8.93 11.31
C TRP A 106 -6.15 8.97 12.78
N LEU A 107 -7.09 8.81 13.72
CA LEU A 107 -6.79 8.77 15.16
C LEU A 107 -5.84 7.62 15.49
N LEU A 108 -6.16 6.40 15.04
CA LEU A 108 -5.29 5.21 15.21
C LEU A 108 -3.91 5.45 14.64
N TYR A 109 -3.82 6.01 13.42
CA TYR A 109 -2.55 6.28 12.76
C TYR A 109 -1.70 7.28 13.56
N ARG A 110 -2.28 8.40 13.98
CA ARG A 110 -1.58 9.46 14.72
C ARG A 110 -1.16 8.99 16.10
N CYS A 111 -2.07 8.39 16.88
CA CYS A 111 -1.78 7.95 18.23
C CYS A 111 -0.82 6.76 18.28
N ALA A 112 -0.89 5.82 17.32
CA ALA A 112 0.10 4.74 17.22
C ALA A 112 1.50 5.27 16.88
N GLN A 113 1.63 6.31 16.04
CA GLN A 113 2.90 6.97 15.78
C GLN A 113 3.46 7.63 17.06
N HIS A 114 2.62 8.36 17.81
CA HIS A 114 3.01 8.98 19.08
C HIS A 114 3.42 7.95 20.14
N ALA A 115 2.71 6.83 20.23
CA ALA A 115 3.09 5.74 21.14
C ALA A 115 4.47 5.14 20.82
N LEU A 116 4.83 5.04 19.54
CA LEU A 116 6.15 4.58 19.12
C LEU A 116 7.26 5.61 19.36
N SER A 117 7.02 6.91 19.09
CA SER A 117 8.03 7.96 19.31
C SER A 117 8.27 8.17 20.82
N GLY A 118 7.23 8.17 21.65
CA GLY A 118 7.36 8.25 23.10
C GLY A 118 8.16 7.09 23.72
N ALA A 119 8.03 5.88 23.14
CA ALA A 119 8.83 4.74 23.57
C ALA A 119 10.31 4.81 23.15
N ALA A 120 10.64 5.55 22.08
CA ALA A 120 12.01 5.73 21.59
C ALA A 120 12.78 6.82 22.34
N GLU A 121 12.11 7.84 22.87
CA GLU A 121 12.71 9.03 23.49
C GLU A 121 12.63 9.05 25.01
N GLY A 122 11.95 8.08 25.63
CA GLY A 122 11.72 8.03 27.07
C GLY A 122 13.01 7.88 27.90
N PRO A 123 13.02 8.30 29.21
CA PRO A 123 14.19 8.17 30.08
C PRO A 123 14.68 6.73 30.21
N ALA A 124 13.80 5.74 30.12
CA ALA A 124 14.17 4.33 30.08
C ALA A 124 15.00 3.94 28.84
N ALA A 125 14.79 4.60 27.69
CA ALA A 125 15.60 4.39 26.50
C ALA A 125 17.00 4.99 26.66
N ARG A 126 17.14 6.10 27.37
CA ARG A 126 18.44 6.73 27.68
C ARG A 126 19.23 5.96 28.72
N GLN A 127 18.58 5.39 29.72
CA GLN A 127 19.22 4.51 30.74
C GLN A 127 19.59 3.14 30.19
N ALA A 128 18.87 2.60 29.19
CA ALA A 128 19.19 1.32 28.56
C ALA A 128 20.53 1.34 27.77
N HIS A 129 21.08 2.52 27.49
CA HIS A 129 22.43 2.63 26.92
C HIS A 129 23.54 2.40 27.95
N SER A 130 23.22 2.35 29.24
CA SER A 130 24.21 2.19 30.30
C SER A 130 24.15 0.89 31.10
N THR A 131 23.05 0.15 31.25
CA THR A 131 23.02 -1.14 32.00
C THR A 131 21.60 -1.57 32.43
N GLY A 132 20.57 -1.52 31.58
CA GLY A 132 19.22 -1.81 32.03
C GLY A 132 18.40 -2.75 31.13
N PRO A 133 17.24 -3.26 31.60
CA PRO A 133 16.39 -4.16 30.85
C PRO A 133 15.94 -3.53 29.52
N ARG A 134 16.01 -4.32 28.45
CA ARG A 134 15.73 -3.97 27.06
C ARG A 134 14.54 -3.04 26.93
N ALA A 135 14.71 -1.89 26.25
CA ALA A 135 13.62 -1.06 25.77
C ALA A 135 12.54 -1.94 25.12
N ALA A 136 11.27 -1.67 25.45
CA ALA A 136 10.18 -2.53 24.98
C ALA A 136 10.22 -2.62 23.45
N ALA A 137 10.25 -3.83 22.90
CA ALA A 137 10.26 -4.05 21.47
C ALA A 137 9.08 -3.28 20.83
N PRO A 138 9.28 -2.54 19.73
CA PRO A 138 8.23 -1.72 19.11
C PRO A 138 6.92 -2.48 18.84
N GLY A 139 7.02 -3.78 18.52
CA GLY A 139 5.86 -4.66 18.36
C GLY A 139 5.07 -4.86 19.65
N ALA A 140 5.74 -4.89 20.82
CA ALA A 140 5.08 -5.03 22.10
C ALA A 140 4.35 -3.73 22.53
N VAL A 141 4.88 -2.57 22.15
CA VAL A 141 4.20 -1.27 22.35
C VAL A 141 2.91 -1.21 21.53
N LEU A 142 3.00 -1.54 20.24
CA LEU A 142 1.84 -1.56 19.35
C LEU A 142 0.81 -2.63 19.75
N GLY A 143 1.25 -3.80 20.19
CA GLY A 143 0.35 -4.85 20.69
C GLY A 143 -0.46 -4.41 21.91
N ARG A 144 0.16 -3.69 22.86
CA ARG A 144 -0.53 -3.14 24.03
C ARG A 144 -1.49 -2.01 23.66
N PHE A 145 -1.04 -1.11 22.76
CA PHE A 145 -1.90 -0.07 22.20
C PHE A 145 -3.17 -0.66 21.57
N LEU A 146 -3.02 -1.70 20.73
CA LEU A 146 -4.14 -2.43 20.15
C LEU A 146 -5.02 -3.09 21.21
N GLY A 147 -4.43 -3.70 22.23
CA GLY A 147 -5.16 -4.31 23.34
C GLY A 147 -6.08 -3.31 24.06
N GLY A 148 -5.57 -2.12 24.38
CA GLY A 148 -6.38 -1.04 24.98
C GLY A 148 -7.49 -0.54 24.05
N TYR A 149 -7.19 -0.38 22.77
CA TYR A 149 -8.18 0.04 21.76
C TYR A 149 -9.30 -0.99 21.61
N LEU A 150 -8.96 -2.26 21.46
CA LEU A 150 -9.92 -3.35 21.26
C LEU A 150 -10.76 -3.66 22.51
N LEU A 151 -10.23 -3.39 23.71
CA LEU A 151 -11.01 -3.50 24.92
C LEU A 151 -12.20 -2.50 24.92
N VAL A 152 -11.93 -1.22 24.60
CA VAL A 152 -12.99 -0.22 24.48
C VAL A 152 -13.95 -0.58 23.36
N ALA A 153 -13.45 -1.10 22.25
CA ALA A 153 -14.28 -1.57 21.15
C ALA A 153 -15.20 -2.73 21.57
N ALA A 154 -14.72 -3.68 22.36
CA ALA A 154 -15.53 -4.78 22.89
C ALA A 154 -16.66 -4.27 23.81
N VAL A 155 -16.37 -3.28 24.67
CA VAL A 155 -17.37 -2.63 25.51
C VAL A 155 -18.41 -1.90 24.64
N ALA A 156 -17.98 -1.19 23.60
CA ALA A 156 -18.89 -0.51 22.67
C ALA A 156 -19.81 -1.50 21.93
N VAL A 157 -19.28 -2.65 21.48
CA VAL A 157 -20.08 -3.72 20.85
C VAL A 157 -21.11 -4.27 21.84
N ALA A 158 -20.71 -4.56 23.08
CA ALA A 158 -21.62 -5.05 24.10
C ALA A 158 -22.74 -4.05 24.42
N TYR A 159 -22.41 -2.76 24.47
CA TYR A 159 -23.37 -1.68 24.67
C TYR A 159 -24.34 -1.55 23.47
N ALA A 160 -23.81 -1.52 22.25
CA ALA A 160 -24.60 -1.41 21.02
C ALA A 160 -25.57 -2.60 20.82
N ALA A 161 -25.21 -3.79 21.33
CA ALA A 161 -26.05 -4.98 21.23
C ALA A 161 -27.37 -4.86 22.01
N THR A 162 -27.47 -3.93 22.96
CA THR A 162 -28.70 -3.70 23.77
C THR A 162 -29.60 -2.62 23.18
N GLY A 163 -29.17 -1.95 22.09
CA GLY A 163 -29.94 -0.87 21.46
C GLY A 163 -30.99 -1.32 20.46
N PRO A 164 -31.79 -0.37 19.93
CA PRO A 164 -32.81 -0.62 18.91
C PRO A 164 -32.22 -0.97 17.54
N LEU A 165 -31.05 -0.42 17.20
CA LEU A 165 -30.17 -0.86 16.13
C LEU A 165 -29.15 -1.79 16.76
N ARG A 166 -28.96 -2.95 16.18
CA ARG A 166 -27.99 -3.92 16.70
C ARG A 166 -26.83 -4.07 15.72
N VAL A 167 -25.63 -4.06 16.25
CA VAL A 167 -24.46 -4.43 15.45
C VAL A 167 -24.50 -5.92 15.18
N ASP A 168 -24.23 -6.33 13.93
CA ASP A 168 -23.97 -7.74 13.64
C ASP A 168 -22.65 -8.16 14.30
N PRO A 169 -22.70 -9.07 15.31
CA PRO A 169 -21.50 -9.43 16.06
C PRO A 169 -20.39 -10.03 15.19
N SER A 170 -20.76 -10.75 14.13
CA SER A 170 -19.80 -11.40 13.24
C SER A 170 -19.01 -10.37 12.42
N SER A 171 -19.70 -9.37 11.89
CA SER A 171 -19.07 -8.27 11.16
C SER A 171 -18.20 -7.40 12.09
N ALA A 172 -18.69 -7.07 13.28
CA ALA A 172 -17.94 -6.29 14.27
C ALA A 172 -16.65 -6.99 14.71
N LEU A 173 -16.74 -8.30 15.01
CA LEU A 173 -15.58 -9.11 15.41
C LEU A 173 -14.53 -9.20 14.29
N LEU A 174 -14.92 -9.08 13.03
CA LEU A 174 -14.00 -9.11 11.89
C LEU A 174 -13.47 -7.71 11.54
N PHE A 175 -14.36 -6.74 11.30
CA PHE A 175 -13.98 -5.47 10.70
C PHE A 175 -13.37 -4.47 11.68
N VAL A 176 -13.76 -4.48 12.96
CA VAL A 176 -13.17 -3.58 13.97
C VAL A 176 -11.69 -3.93 14.21
N PRO A 177 -11.33 -5.19 14.51
CA PRO A 177 -9.92 -5.57 14.60
C PRO A 177 -9.16 -5.41 13.28
N LEU A 178 -9.78 -5.71 12.13
CA LEU A 178 -9.15 -5.57 10.82
C LEU A 178 -8.74 -4.12 10.55
N THR A 179 -9.63 -3.16 10.83
CA THR A 179 -9.36 -1.73 10.67
C THR A 179 -8.27 -1.25 11.65
N ALA A 180 -8.33 -1.65 12.92
CA ALA A 180 -7.36 -1.28 13.92
C ALA A 180 -5.98 -1.88 13.63
N VAL A 181 -5.89 -3.21 13.44
CA VAL A 181 -4.65 -3.93 13.13
C VAL A 181 -4.08 -3.48 11.79
N GLY A 182 -4.93 -3.30 10.76
CA GLY A 182 -4.52 -2.84 9.44
C GLY A 182 -3.87 -1.45 9.50
N THR A 183 -4.47 -0.52 10.23
CA THR A 183 -3.92 0.84 10.41
C THR A 183 -2.60 0.81 11.17
N VAL A 184 -2.53 0.08 12.29
CA VAL A 184 -1.31 -0.05 13.09
C VAL A 184 -0.20 -0.77 12.32
N ALA A 185 -0.54 -1.77 11.50
CA ALA A 185 0.43 -2.44 10.62
C ALA A 185 1.02 -1.48 9.57
N VAL A 186 0.23 -0.55 9.04
CA VAL A 186 0.73 0.52 8.15
C VAL A 186 1.70 1.45 8.88
N VAL A 187 1.38 1.85 10.13
CA VAL A 187 2.29 2.64 10.98
C VAL A 187 3.59 1.89 11.20
N ALA A 188 3.51 0.64 11.64
CA ALA A 188 4.67 -0.21 11.89
C ALA A 188 5.53 -0.39 10.63
N ALA A 189 4.91 -0.62 9.47
CA ALA A 189 5.61 -0.77 8.20
C ALA A 189 6.36 0.50 7.76
N ARG A 190 5.83 1.68 8.10
CA ARG A 190 6.44 2.98 7.76
C ARG A 190 7.56 3.37 8.72
N THR A 191 7.40 3.12 10.03
CA THR A 191 8.33 3.55 11.08
C THR A 191 9.47 2.54 11.31
N ILE A 192 9.14 1.26 11.52
CA ILE A 192 10.10 0.20 11.85
C ILE A 192 10.55 -0.55 10.60
N GLY A 193 9.84 -0.39 9.51
CA GLY A 193 10.03 -1.12 8.26
C GLY A 193 9.31 -2.47 8.21
N LEU A 194 8.83 -2.82 7.02
CA LEU A 194 7.95 -3.99 6.79
C LEU A 194 8.53 -5.33 7.29
N ARG A 195 9.85 -5.45 7.35
CA ARG A 195 10.54 -6.67 7.82
C ARG A 195 10.51 -6.84 9.34
N ALA A 196 10.47 -5.73 10.07
CA ALA A 196 10.41 -5.73 11.53
C ALA A 196 8.96 -5.70 12.04
N ALA A 197 8.06 -5.10 11.25
CA ALA A 197 6.63 -5.00 11.57
C ALA A 197 5.87 -6.33 11.43
N LEU A 198 6.26 -7.12 10.42
CA LEU A 198 5.68 -8.45 10.21
C LEU A 198 6.80 -9.47 10.44
N PRO A 199 6.72 -10.33 11.47
CA PRO A 199 7.57 -11.51 11.57
C PRO A 199 7.23 -12.39 10.37
N VAL A 200 7.95 -12.17 9.25
CA VAL A 200 7.75 -12.93 8.01
C VAL A 200 8.09 -14.37 8.34
N SER A 201 7.06 -15.17 8.57
CA SER A 201 7.18 -16.60 8.79
C SER A 201 8.08 -17.19 7.70
N GLY A 202 8.88 -18.21 8.05
CA GLY A 202 9.78 -18.86 7.08
C GLY A 202 9.05 -19.31 5.81
N ARG A 203 7.73 -19.58 5.89
CA ARG A 203 6.85 -19.89 4.75
C ARG A 203 6.73 -18.73 3.76
N LEU A 204 6.49 -17.49 4.23
CA LEU A 204 6.36 -16.33 3.35
C LEU A 204 7.70 -15.94 2.71
N ARG A 205 8.81 -16.16 3.41
CA ARG A 205 10.16 -16.00 2.85
C ARG A 205 10.47 -17.04 1.77
N ARG A 206 10.05 -18.30 1.96
CA ARG A 206 10.15 -19.36 0.94
C ARG A 206 9.27 -19.05 -0.26
N LEU A 207 8.01 -18.62 -0.06
CA LEU A 207 7.11 -18.21 -1.12
C LEU A 207 7.70 -17.06 -1.95
N ARG A 208 8.29 -16.05 -1.28
CA ARG A 208 8.98 -14.95 -1.97
C ARG A 208 10.23 -15.42 -2.72
N SER A 209 10.96 -16.42 -2.25
CA SER A 209 12.11 -16.99 -2.96
C SER A 209 11.68 -17.85 -4.16
N ALA A 210 10.48 -18.42 -4.12
CA ALA A 210 9.89 -19.18 -5.23
C ALA A 210 9.36 -18.29 -6.36
N LEU A 211 9.11 -16.99 -6.10
CA LEU A 211 8.67 -16.06 -7.14
C LEU A 211 9.72 -15.92 -8.26
N PRO A 212 9.31 -15.80 -9.54
CA PRO A 212 10.20 -15.52 -10.65
C PRO A 212 11.06 -14.28 -10.40
N PRO A 213 12.31 -14.23 -10.92
CA PRO A 213 13.23 -13.10 -10.70
C PRO A 213 12.65 -11.74 -11.10
N ALA A 214 11.79 -11.70 -12.13
CA ALA A 214 11.11 -10.49 -12.57
C ALA A 214 10.14 -9.95 -11.51
N LEU A 215 9.33 -10.83 -10.89
CA LEU A 215 8.42 -10.47 -9.81
C LEU A 215 9.18 -10.06 -8.55
N ARG A 216 10.26 -10.75 -8.20
CA ARG A 216 11.14 -10.33 -7.09
C ARG A 216 11.72 -8.94 -7.29
N ALA A 217 12.11 -8.60 -8.52
CA ALA A 217 12.61 -7.28 -8.87
C ALA A 217 11.53 -6.19 -8.71
N ALA A 218 10.26 -6.47 -9.04
CA ALA A 218 9.13 -5.56 -8.86
C ALA A 218 8.92 -5.16 -7.39
N PHE A 219 9.23 -6.07 -6.45
CA PHE A 219 9.17 -5.81 -5.01
C PHE A 219 10.45 -5.18 -4.42
N ALA A 220 11.47 -4.89 -5.24
CA ALA A 220 12.65 -4.16 -4.78
C ALA A 220 12.26 -2.75 -4.32
N ARG A 221 12.83 -2.30 -3.19
CA ARG A 221 12.45 -1.02 -2.54
C ARG A 221 12.32 0.16 -3.51
N PRO A 222 13.31 0.48 -4.38
CA PRO A 222 13.23 1.66 -5.25
C PRO A 222 12.12 1.55 -6.32
N LEU A 223 11.90 0.35 -6.89
CA LEU A 223 10.87 0.14 -7.90
C LEU A 223 9.48 0.19 -7.26
N ARG A 224 9.31 -0.47 -6.11
CA ARG A 224 8.05 -0.44 -5.35
C ARG A 224 7.65 0.98 -4.94
N ALA A 225 8.59 1.77 -4.41
CA ALA A 225 8.29 3.15 -4.04
C ALA A 225 7.90 4.03 -5.25
N ALA A 226 8.51 3.79 -6.42
CA ALA A 226 8.12 4.47 -7.65
C ALA A 226 6.73 4.01 -8.13
N ALA A 227 6.46 2.70 -8.09
CA ALA A 227 5.17 2.12 -8.48
C ALA A 227 4.02 2.61 -7.58
N LEU A 228 4.22 2.63 -6.25
CA LEU A 228 3.21 3.12 -5.31
C LEU A 228 2.90 4.60 -5.52
N ARG A 229 3.91 5.45 -5.79
CA ARG A 229 3.67 6.86 -6.13
C ARG A 229 2.91 7.04 -7.44
N ALA A 230 3.19 6.22 -8.44
CA ALA A 230 2.47 6.23 -9.70
C ALA A 230 1.03 5.75 -9.53
N ALA A 231 0.81 4.68 -8.77
CA ALA A 231 -0.49 4.14 -8.45
C ALA A 231 -1.36 5.13 -7.66
N SER A 232 -0.80 5.74 -6.59
CA SER A 232 -1.55 6.72 -5.80
C SER A 232 -1.91 7.97 -6.61
N ALA A 233 -1.03 8.41 -7.52
CA ALA A 233 -1.33 9.52 -8.41
C ALA A 233 -2.44 9.18 -9.42
N ALA A 234 -2.43 7.97 -10.00
CA ALA A 234 -3.50 7.48 -10.86
C ALA A 234 -4.83 7.35 -10.10
N GLY A 235 -4.80 6.73 -8.91
CA GLY A 235 -5.97 6.60 -8.04
C GLY A 235 -6.58 7.95 -7.65
N ALA A 236 -5.74 8.93 -7.33
CA ALA A 236 -6.20 10.29 -7.05
C ALA A 236 -6.91 10.94 -8.25
N VAL A 237 -6.40 10.72 -9.47
CA VAL A 237 -7.06 11.22 -10.70
C VAL A 237 -8.38 10.51 -10.93
N LEU A 238 -8.46 9.18 -10.72
CA LEU A 238 -9.73 8.45 -10.84
C LEU A 238 -10.77 8.95 -9.84
N LEU A 239 -10.39 9.15 -8.57
CA LEU A 239 -11.28 9.70 -7.55
C LEU A 239 -11.71 11.14 -7.87
N ALA A 240 -10.77 11.98 -8.35
CA ALA A 240 -11.09 13.34 -8.80
C ALA A 240 -12.04 13.34 -10.00
N THR A 241 -11.88 12.40 -10.94
CA THR A 241 -12.83 12.22 -12.05
C THR A 241 -14.20 11.84 -11.54
N GLY A 242 -14.30 10.88 -10.60
CA GLY A 242 -15.57 10.49 -10.00
C GLY A 242 -16.24 11.62 -9.23
N ALA A 243 -15.47 12.39 -8.46
CA ALA A 243 -15.97 13.57 -7.75
C ALA A 243 -16.45 14.67 -8.72
N LEU A 244 -15.73 14.88 -9.84
CA LEU A 244 -16.13 15.82 -10.87
C LEU A 244 -17.44 15.40 -11.55
N LEU A 245 -17.60 14.11 -11.86
CA LEU A 245 -18.83 13.58 -12.43
C LEU A 245 -20.01 13.74 -11.47
N LEU A 246 -19.81 13.44 -10.17
CA LEU A 246 -20.82 13.69 -9.16
C LEU A 246 -21.23 15.16 -9.09
N LEU A 247 -20.25 16.07 -9.05
CA LEU A 247 -20.51 17.50 -9.00
C LEU A 247 -21.26 17.98 -10.25
N THR A 248 -20.83 17.54 -11.43
CA THR A 248 -21.49 17.85 -12.69
C THR A 248 -22.93 17.34 -12.69
N GLY A 249 -23.17 16.09 -12.28
CA GLY A 249 -24.51 15.53 -12.16
C GLY A 249 -25.39 16.28 -11.15
N ALA A 250 -24.85 16.65 -9.99
CA ALA A 250 -25.56 17.39 -8.96
C ALA A 250 -25.93 18.80 -9.42
N VAL A 251 -25.07 19.49 -10.18
CA VAL A 251 -25.36 20.81 -10.77
C VAL A 251 -26.39 20.68 -11.89
N TRP A 252 -26.22 19.69 -12.78
CA TRP A 252 -27.15 19.48 -13.90
C TRP A 252 -28.54 19.11 -13.46
N HIS A 253 -28.66 18.32 -12.39
CA HIS A 253 -29.93 17.86 -11.80
C HIS A 253 -30.23 18.54 -10.45
N ALA A 254 -29.83 19.81 -10.28
CA ALA A 254 -29.99 20.53 -9.00
C ALA A 254 -31.43 20.58 -8.49
N GLY A 255 -32.41 20.60 -9.41
CA GLY A 255 -33.84 20.50 -9.08
C GLY A 255 -34.20 19.19 -8.37
N ALA A 256 -33.73 18.05 -8.89
CA ALA A 256 -33.96 16.73 -8.30
C ALA A 256 -33.24 16.58 -6.95
N VAL A 257 -32.00 17.07 -6.83
CA VAL A 257 -31.22 17.09 -5.57
C VAL A 257 -31.97 17.89 -4.49
N ARG A 258 -32.44 19.10 -4.84
CA ARG A 258 -33.20 19.95 -3.93
C ARG A 258 -34.55 19.31 -3.54
N HIS A 259 -35.24 18.73 -4.51
CA HIS A 259 -36.53 18.06 -4.25
C HIS A 259 -36.37 16.89 -3.27
N GLY A 260 -35.38 16.03 -3.47
CA GLY A 260 -35.04 14.94 -2.56
C GLY A 260 -34.73 15.44 -1.14
N LEU A 261 -33.96 16.55 -1.02
CA LEU A 261 -33.65 17.14 0.29
C LEU A 261 -34.92 17.61 1.02
N LEU A 262 -35.85 18.28 0.31
CA LEU A 262 -37.06 18.82 0.88
C LEU A 262 -38.07 17.72 1.23
N GLN A 263 -38.12 16.63 0.46
CA GLN A 263 -38.97 15.48 0.76
C GLN A 263 -38.50 14.70 2.00
N LEU A 264 -37.18 14.53 2.18
CA LEU A 264 -36.66 13.80 3.33
C LEU A 264 -36.70 14.61 4.62
N ALA A 265 -36.57 15.92 4.54
CA ALA A 265 -36.52 16.77 5.72
C ALA A 265 -37.28 18.10 5.47
N PRO A 266 -38.49 18.24 6.00
CA PRO A 266 -39.24 19.48 5.90
C PRO A 266 -38.68 20.60 6.76
N ASP A 267 -38.05 20.25 7.89
CA ASP A 267 -37.49 21.17 8.89
C ASP A 267 -35.98 21.45 8.67
N TRP A 268 -35.48 22.57 9.19
CA TRP A 268 -34.11 22.99 9.05
C TRP A 268 -33.07 22.06 9.71
N PRO A 269 -33.28 21.57 10.96
CA PRO A 269 -32.36 20.63 11.57
C PRO A 269 -32.25 19.30 10.81
N GLY A 270 -33.39 18.79 10.34
CA GLY A 270 -33.43 17.59 9.50
C GLY A 270 -32.66 17.78 8.18
N ARG A 271 -32.80 18.94 7.51
CA ARG A 271 -32.03 19.27 6.31
C ARG A 271 -30.51 19.29 6.61
N GLY A 272 -30.12 19.90 7.74
CA GLY A 272 -28.74 19.90 8.20
C GLY A 272 -28.19 18.48 8.38
N THR A 273 -28.99 17.58 8.98
CA THR A 273 -28.64 16.17 9.15
C THR A 273 -28.49 15.44 7.82
N VAL A 274 -29.42 15.62 6.87
CA VAL A 274 -29.34 15.00 5.53
C VAL A 274 -28.12 15.52 4.77
N VAL A 275 -27.83 16.83 4.83
CA VAL A 275 -26.62 17.40 4.20
C VAL A 275 -25.36 16.83 4.84
N LEU A 276 -25.30 16.68 6.17
CA LEU A 276 -24.17 16.04 6.83
C LEU A 276 -23.97 14.60 6.36
N ILE A 277 -25.02 13.80 6.25
CA ILE A 277 -24.94 12.43 5.72
C ILE A 277 -24.47 12.45 4.26
N CYS A 278 -24.97 13.36 3.43
CA CYS A 278 -24.46 13.54 2.06
C CYS A 278 -22.96 13.85 2.04
N LEU A 279 -22.48 14.74 2.92
CA LEU A 279 -21.06 15.06 3.03
C LEU A 279 -20.22 13.85 3.45
N LEU A 280 -20.70 13.06 4.41
CA LEU A 280 -20.04 11.84 4.86
C LEU A 280 -19.95 10.78 3.75
N LEU A 281 -20.93 10.76 2.84
CA LEU A 281 -21.00 9.84 1.69
C LEU A 281 -20.32 10.38 0.42
N LEU A 282 -19.85 11.64 0.37
CA LEU A 282 -19.18 12.17 -0.82
C LEU A 282 -18.02 11.32 -1.33
N PRO A 283 -17.13 10.79 -0.48
CA PRO A 283 -16.08 9.91 -0.97
C PRO A 283 -16.61 8.59 -1.57
N ASN A 284 -17.72 8.05 -1.02
CA ASN A 284 -18.37 6.87 -1.60
C ASN A 284 -18.88 7.18 -3.00
N ALA A 285 -19.60 8.29 -3.16
CA ALA A 285 -20.13 8.73 -4.44
C ALA A 285 -19.00 9.04 -5.46
N ALA A 286 -17.85 9.56 -5.00
CA ALA A 286 -16.67 9.73 -5.85
C ALA A 286 -16.10 8.39 -6.32
N VAL A 287 -16.08 7.35 -5.47
CA VAL A 287 -15.68 6.00 -5.89
C VAL A 287 -16.67 5.41 -6.89
N TRP A 288 -17.98 5.62 -6.70
CA TRP A 288 -19.02 5.17 -7.63
C TRP A 288 -18.89 5.89 -8.98
N GLY A 289 -18.67 7.21 -8.96
CA GLY A 289 -18.39 7.98 -10.18
C GLY A 289 -17.10 7.54 -10.89
N ALA A 290 -16.07 7.13 -10.14
CA ALA A 290 -14.85 6.56 -10.72
C ALA A 290 -15.13 5.20 -11.38
N ALA A 291 -15.95 4.34 -10.79
CA ALA A 291 -16.39 3.09 -11.38
C ALA A 291 -17.22 3.31 -12.65
N TYR A 292 -18.09 4.33 -12.65
CA TYR A 292 -18.79 4.78 -13.84
C TYR A 292 -17.82 5.18 -14.97
N ALA A 293 -16.82 6.02 -14.67
CA ALA A 293 -15.81 6.45 -15.64
C ALA A 293 -14.94 5.30 -16.17
N LEU A 294 -14.69 4.28 -15.34
CA LEU A 294 -13.98 3.07 -15.75
C LEU A 294 -14.79 2.15 -16.69
N GLY A 295 -16.10 2.42 -16.84
CA GLY A 295 -17.00 1.62 -17.67
C GLY A 295 -17.68 0.46 -16.94
N THR A 296 -17.29 0.18 -15.70
CA THR A 296 -17.89 -0.92 -14.91
C THR A 296 -19.22 -0.53 -14.28
N GLY A 297 -19.45 0.77 -14.06
CA GLY A 297 -20.64 1.26 -13.42
C GLY A 297 -20.79 0.83 -11.96
N PHE A 298 -22.00 1.05 -11.41
CA PHE A 298 -22.41 0.65 -10.08
C PHE A 298 -23.87 0.23 -10.07
N THR A 299 -24.30 -0.46 -9.02
CA THR A 299 -25.68 -0.92 -8.84
C THR A 299 -26.37 -0.10 -7.76
N LEU A 300 -27.64 0.23 -7.99
CA LEU A 300 -28.55 0.85 -7.02
C LEU A 300 -29.58 -0.15 -6.47
N GLY A 301 -29.21 -1.41 -6.45
CA GLY A 301 -30.03 -2.53 -6.02
C GLY A 301 -30.06 -3.66 -7.04
N ALA A 302 -30.76 -4.74 -6.70
CA ALA A 302 -30.83 -5.93 -7.56
C ALA A 302 -31.49 -5.60 -8.91
N GLY A 303 -30.79 -5.95 -10.01
CA GLY A 303 -31.29 -5.72 -11.38
C GLY A 303 -31.04 -4.30 -11.92
N SER A 304 -30.53 -3.36 -11.09
CA SER A 304 -30.19 -2.01 -11.53
C SER A 304 -28.71 -1.88 -11.83
N VAL A 305 -28.36 -1.30 -12.96
CA VAL A 305 -26.97 -0.97 -13.35
C VAL A 305 -26.94 0.46 -13.87
N VAL A 306 -26.05 1.26 -13.29
CA VAL A 306 -25.78 2.63 -13.75
C VAL A 306 -24.39 2.64 -14.39
N GLY A 307 -24.34 2.80 -15.70
CA GLY A 307 -23.10 2.79 -16.45
C GLY A 307 -23.08 3.78 -17.62
N PRO A 308 -21.92 4.06 -18.21
CA PRO A 308 -21.82 5.02 -19.31
C PRO A 308 -22.47 4.54 -20.61
N LEU A 309 -22.72 3.24 -20.76
CA LEU A 309 -23.40 2.65 -21.91
C LEU A 309 -24.92 2.64 -21.76
N GLY A 310 -25.43 2.82 -20.55
CA GLY A 310 -26.85 2.88 -20.25
C GLY A 310 -27.12 2.73 -18.76
N THR A 311 -28.29 3.20 -18.37
CA THR A 311 -28.81 3.10 -17.01
C THR A 311 -30.12 2.32 -17.07
N THR A 312 -30.21 1.20 -16.35
CA THR A 312 -31.42 0.41 -16.23
C THR A 312 -32.37 1.00 -15.19
N ALA A 313 -33.62 0.57 -15.19
CA ALA A 313 -34.62 1.02 -14.23
C ALA A 313 -34.16 0.84 -12.77
N HIS A 314 -34.49 1.83 -11.96
CA HIS A 314 -34.18 1.80 -10.53
C HIS A 314 -35.23 0.99 -9.79
N PRO A 315 -34.89 0.25 -8.71
CA PRO A 315 -35.89 -0.42 -7.90
C PRO A 315 -36.87 0.57 -7.30
N SER A 316 -38.15 0.22 -7.37
CA SER A 316 -39.21 0.94 -6.64
C SER A 316 -38.97 0.78 -5.13
N GLY A 317 -38.72 1.87 -4.42
CA GLY A 317 -38.46 1.85 -2.97
C GLY A 317 -37.14 2.47 -2.56
N LEU A 318 -36.35 3.00 -3.51
CA LEU A 318 -35.20 3.86 -3.16
C LEU A 318 -35.74 5.16 -2.51
N PRO A 319 -35.25 5.54 -1.33
CA PRO A 319 -35.61 6.81 -0.73
C PRO A 319 -35.14 7.96 -1.65
N PRO A 320 -35.85 9.10 -1.69
CA PRO A 320 -35.48 10.26 -2.50
C PRO A 320 -34.24 10.97 -1.93
N PHE A 321 -33.12 10.24 -1.86
CA PHE A 321 -31.89 10.76 -1.28
C PHE A 321 -31.20 11.74 -2.23
N PRO A 322 -30.75 12.93 -1.76
CA PRO A 322 -30.23 13.99 -2.62
C PRO A 322 -29.10 13.55 -3.56
N LEU A 323 -28.17 12.69 -3.10
CA LEU A 323 -27.07 12.20 -3.94
C LEU A 323 -27.56 11.30 -5.09
N LEU A 324 -28.70 10.63 -4.94
CA LEU A 324 -29.31 9.85 -6.02
C LEU A 324 -29.89 10.74 -7.11
N GLY A 325 -30.29 11.99 -6.79
CA GLY A 325 -30.70 12.99 -7.76
C GLY A 325 -29.59 13.39 -8.75
N ALA A 326 -28.33 13.16 -8.41
CA ALA A 326 -27.19 13.41 -9.30
C ALA A 326 -26.89 12.25 -10.27
N VAL A 327 -27.59 11.10 -10.13
CA VAL A 327 -27.40 9.92 -10.99
C VAL A 327 -28.03 10.16 -12.36
N PRO A 328 -27.43 9.70 -13.47
CA PRO A 328 -28.04 9.77 -14.78
C PRO A 328 -29.42 9.11 -14.84
N GLN A 329 -30.33 9.70 -15.60
CA GLN A 329 -31.68 9.13 -15.82
C GLN A 329 -31.61 7.80 -16.57
N GLU A 330 -32.66 7.02 -16.45
CA GLU A 330 -32.83 5.74 -17.16
C GLU A 330 -32.77 5.93 -18.68
N GLY A 331 -32.14 4.99 -19.36
CA GLY A 331 -32.04 5.00 -20.80
C GLY A 331 -30.65 4.61 -21.34
N ALA A 332 -30.56 4.63 -22.66
CA ALA A 332 -29.30 4.36 -23.34
C ALA A 332 -28.29 5.50 -23.13
N GLY A 333 -27.02 5.17 -22.98
CA GLY A 333 -25.95 6.16 -22.92
C GLY A 333 -25.82 6.94 -24.21
N SER A 334 -25.46 8.22 -24.10
CA SER A 334 -25.22 9.12 -25.24
C SER A 334 -23.71 9.13 -25.63
N PRO A 335 -23.35 9.56 -26.83
CA PRO A 335 -21.93 9.75 -27.20
C PRO A 335 -21.17 10.68 -26.23
N LEU A 336 -21.88 11.64 -25.60
CA LEU A 336 -21.31 12.54 -24.60
C LEU A 336 -20.89 11.78 -23.33
N THR A 337 -21.62 10.72 -22.94
CA THR A 337 -21.26 9.90 -21.79
C THR A 337 -19.95 9.13 -22.00
N TRP A 338 -19.52 8.93 -23.25
CA TRP A 338 -18.24 8.29 -23.56
C TRP A 338 -17.05 9.20 -23.27
N ALA A 339 -17.26 10.52 -23.18
CA ALA A 339 -16.19 11.45 -22.78
C ALA A 339 -15.63 11.16 -21.38
N VAL A 340 -16.38 10.43 -20.53
CA VAL A 340 -15.91 10.01 -19.19
C VAL A 340 -14.67 9.11 -19.26
N VAL A 341 -14.43 8.42 -20.40
CA VAL A 341 -13.24 7.61 -20.66
C VAL A 341 -11.95 8.45 -20.62
N ALA A 342 -12.04 9.76 -20.80
CA ALA A 342 -10.90 10.66 -20.64
C ALA A 342 -10.29 10.55 -19.22
N GLY A 343 -11.09 10.32 -18.19
CA GLY A 343 -10.62 10.16 -16.81
C GLY A 343 -9.61 9.03 -16.64
N PRO A 344 -9.93 7.78 -16.96
CA PRO A 344 -9.00 6.65 -16.93
C PRO A 344 -7.75 6.85 -17.82
N VAL A 345 -7.92 7.48 -19.00
CA VAL A 345 -6.78 7.79 -19.87
C VAL A 345 -5.83 8.80 -19.21
N VAL A 346 -6.37 9.88 -18.63
CA VAL A 346 -5.57 10.87 -17.87
C VAL A 346 -4.90 10.22 -16.66
N ALA A 347 -5.59 9.36 -15.92
CA ALA A 347 -5.03 8.60 -14.80
C ALA A 347 -3.83 7.75 -15.24
N GLY A 348 -3.97 7.03 -16.36
CA GLY A 348 -2.89 6.24 -16.96
C GLY A 348 -1.72 7.11 -17.43
N ALA A 349 -1.99 8.26 -18.05
CA ALA A 349 -0.96 9.21 -18.49
C ALA A 349 -0.18 9.81 -17.30
N VAL A 350 -0.88 10.14 -16.21
CA VAL A 350 -0.24 10.57 -14.95
C VAL A 350 0.62 9.46 -14.36
N ALA A 351 0.11 8.22 -14.32
CA ALA A 351 0.91 7.07 -13.89
C ALA A 351 2.17 6.88 -14.76
N ALA A 352 2.06 7.02 -16.09
CA ALA A 352 3.18 6.97 -17.03
C ALA A 352 4.26 8.00 -16.69
N ARG A 353 3.85 9.25 -16.45
CA ARG A 353 4.75 10.34 -16.05
C ARG A 353 5.50 10.03 -14.76
N TYR A 354 4.80 9.51 -13.74
CA TYR A 354 5.42 9.13 -12.47
C TYR A 354 6.34 7.91 -12.61
N ALA A 355 5.97 6.91 -13.41
CA ALA A 355 6.79 5.73 -13.68
C ALA A 355 8.06 6.07 -14.47
N ALA A 356 8.02 7.06 -15.37
CA ALA A 356 9.18 7.53 -16.14
C ALA A 356 10.06 8.54 -15.38
N ARG A 357 9.58 9.15 -14.28
CA ARG A 357 10.30 10.17 -13.50
C ARG A 357 11.71 9.75 -13.07
N PRO A 358 11.95 8.51 -12.56
CA PRO A 358 13.29 8.09 -12.18
C PRO A 358 14.27 8.09 -13.35
N ALA A 359 13.82 7.73 -14.56
CA ALA A 359 14.64 7.79 -15.76
C ALA A 359 15.00 9.25 -16.12
N ARG A 360 14.02 10.17 -16.02
CA ARG A 360 14.23 11.61 -16.22
C ARG A 360 15.30 12.16 -15.27
N VAL A 361 15.19 11.84 -13.98
CA VAL A 361 16.16 12.27 -12.96
C VAL A 361 17.55 11.69 -13.23
N ALA A 362 17.63 10.42 -13.66
CA ALA A 362 18.91 9.79 -14.00
C ALA A 362 19.57 10.44 -15.23
N VAL A 363 18.79 10.81 -16.26
CA VAL A 363 19.27 11.55 -17.43
C VAL A 363 19.81 12.92 -17.04
N ALA A 364 19.07 13.65 -16.21
CA ALA A 364 19.51 14.95 -15.69
C ALA A 364 20.83 14.85 -14.93
N GLY A 365 20.98 13.80 -14.09
CA GLY A 365 22.21 13.53 -13.36
C GLY A 365 23.41 13.24 -14.27
N VAL A 366 23.21 12.53 -15.39
CA VAL A 366 24.29 12.30 -16.38
C VAL A 366 24.70 13.61 -17.06
N ARG A 367 23.73 14.45 -17.43
CA ARG A 367 24.00 15.79 -18.03
C ARG A 367 24.78 16.68 -17.05
N GLN A 368 24.35 16.72 -15.82
CA GLN A 368 25.02 17.51 -14.77
C GLN A 368 26.45 17.00 -14.53
N ALA A 369 26.62 15.70 -14.40
CA ALA A 369 27.94 15.11 -14.26
C ALA A 369 28.85 15.44 -15.45
N ALA A 370 28.36 15.38 -16.69
CA ALA A 370 29.11 15.73 -17.88
C ALA A 370 29.54 17.21 -17.92
N ARG A 371 28.69 18.13 -17.45
CA ARG A 371 29.01 19.57 -17.41
C ARG A 371 30.07 19.93 -16.36
N HIS A 372 30.11 19.21 -15.24
CA HIS A 372 31.00 19.50 -14.10
C HIS A 372 32.16 18.51 -13.98
N SER A 373 32.33 17.62 -14.95
CA SER A 373 33.45 16.68 -14.99
C SER A 373 34.67 17.36 -15.60
N GLY A 374 35.56 17.88 -14.74
CA GLY A 374 36.95 18.02 -15.13
C GLY A 374 37.60 16.63 -15.38
N ASP A 375 38.73 16.57 -16.09
CA ASP A 375 39.41 15.32 -16.45
C ASP A 375 39.98 14.51 -15.27
N GLY A 376 39.77 14.97 -14.06
CA GLY A 376 40.27 14.34 -12.83
C GLY A 376 39.50 13.06 -12.44
N PRO A 377 40.09 12.24 -11.56
CA PRO A 377 39.50 10.96 -11.12
C PRO A 377 38.14 11.11 -10.44
N ALA A 378 37.87 12.24 -9.75
CA ALA A 378 36.61 12.54 -9.11
C ALA A 378 35.47 12.78 -10.14
N GLY A 379 35.74 13.51 -11.23
CA GLY A 379 34.78 13.73 -12.32
C GLY A 379 34.43 12.41 -13.01
N LYS A 380 35.41 11.57 -13.32
CA LYS A 380 35.18 10.23 -13.90
C LYS A 380 34.33 9.33 -12.98
N ARG A 381 34.53 9.39 -11.64
CA ARG A 381 33.71 8.66 -10.67
C ARG A 381 32.23 9.17 -10.65
N ARG A 382 32.00 10.49 -10.66
CA ARG A 382 30.65 11.09 -10.72
C ARG A 382 29.90 10.65 -12.00
N THR A 383 30.55 10.73 -13.15
CA THR A 383 29.96 10.30 -14.43
C THR A 383 29.65 8.81 -14.45
N ARG A 384 30.54 7.94 -13.95
CA ARG A 384 30.29 6.49 -13.81
C ARG A 384 29.09 6.21 -12.90
N ALA A 385 28.98 6.88 -11.75
CA ALA A 385 27.87 6.71 -10.83
C ALA A 385 26.53 7.16 -11.43
N ALA A 386 26.51 8.29 -12.15
CA ALA A 386 25.32 8.78 -12.85
C ALA A 386 24.89 7.81 -13.98
N THR A 387 25.84 7.32 -14.78
CA THR A 387 25.57 6.32 -15.83
C THR A 387 25.07 5.00 -15.24
N ALA A 388 25.61 4.53 -14.13
CA ALA A 388 25.14 3.33 -13.44
C ALA A 388 23.70 3.49 -12.94
N ARG A 389 23.31 4.69 -12.45
CA ARG A 389 21.91 5.00 -12.10
C ARG A 389 20.99 4.92 -13.33
N LEU A 390 21.40 5.48 -14.47
CA LEU A 390 20.63 5.42 -15.71
C LEU A 390 20.45 3.98 -16.20
N LEU A 391 21.50 3.15 -16.14
CA LEU A 391 21.44 1.73 -16.53
C LEU A 391 20.51 0.92 -15.62
N ARG A 392 20.39 1.29 -14.34
CA ARG A 392 19.44 0.69 -13.40
C ARG A 392 17.98 0.95 -13.82
N TRP A 393 17.68 2.12 -14.39
CA TRP A 393 16.37 2.50 -14.88
C TRP A 393 16.22 2.24 -16.39
N ASN A 394 16.50 1.00 -16.79
CA ASN A 394 16.34 0.52 -18.17
C ASN A 394 14.84 0.37 -18.55
N ARG A 395 14.57 0.03 -19.81
CA ARG A 395 13.20 -0.20 -20.31
C ARG A 395 12.41 -1.19 -19.47
N ARG A 396 13.04 -2.30 -19.07
CA ARG A 396 12.39 -3.34 -18.25
C ARG A 396 12.02 -2.79 -16.88
N ALA A 397 12.90 -2.06 -16.22
CA ALA A 397 12.61 -1.46 -14.92
C ALA A 397 11.47 -0.44 -15.01
N THR A 398 11.44 0.40 -16.06
CA THR A 398 10.36 1.36 -16.30
C THR A 398 9.02 0.66 -16.57
N ALA A 399 9.00 -0.36 -17.44
CA ALA A 399 7.81 -1.16 -17.70
C ALA A 399 7.32 -1.90 -16.44
N THR A 400 8.23 -2.48 -15.65
CA THR A 400 7.90 -3.15 -14.38
C THR A 400 7.27 -2.16 -13.38
N VAL A 401 7.79 -0.94 -13.28
CA VAL A 401 7.21 0.10 -12.42
C VAL A 401 5.81 0.47 -12.89
N ALA A 402 5.60 0.69 -14.19
CA ALA A 402 4.29 1.02 -14.74
C ALA A 402 3.27 -0.12 -14.57
N ALA A 403 3.65 -1.37 -14.87
CA ALA A 403 2.81 -2.54 -14.67
C ALA A 403 2.49 -2.77 -13.18
N SER A 404 3.48 -2.64 -12.29
CA SER A 404 3.25 -2.72 -10.85
C SER A 404 2.35 -1.59 -10.34
N ALA A 405 2.48 -0.38 -10.89
CA ALA A 405 1.61 0.74 -10.57
C ALA A 405 0.16 0.45 -10.96
N ALA A 406 -0.07 -0.15 -12.12
CA ALA A 406 -1.40 -0.57 -12.57
C ALA A 406 -2.02 -1.60 -11.61
N LEU A 407 -1.26 -2.61 -11.19
CA LEU A 407 -1.72 -3.61 -10.22
C LEU A 407 -2.05 -2.98 -8.85
N TRP A 408 -1.22 -2.07 -8.36
CA TRP A 408 -1.48 -1.37 -7.10
C TRP A 408 -2.67 -0.41 -7.20
N CYS A 409 -2.84 0.26 -8.35
CA CYS A 409 -4.01 1.11 -8.61
C CYS A 409 -5.29 0.27 -8.62
N GLY A 410 -5.29 -0.86 -9.34
CA GLY A 410 -6.41 -1.80 -9.36
C GLY A 410 -6.73 -2.38 -8.00
N ALA A 411 -5.72 -2.81 -7.23
CA ALA A 411 -5.92 -3.29 -5.87
C ALA A 411 -6.52 -2.21 -4.95
N GLY A 412 -6.04 -0.97 -5.06
CA GLY A 412 -6.58 0.16 -4.32
C GLY A 412 -8.03 0.47 -4.72
N ALA A 413 -8.34 0.44 -6.02
CA ALA A 413 -9.69 0.64 -6.54
C ALA A 413 -10.64 -0.49 -6.06
N ALA A 414 -10.18 -1.75 -6.07
CA ALA A 414 -10.95 -2.89 -5.56
C ALA A 414 -11.30 -2.71 -4.07
N VAL A 415 -10.31 -2.37 -3.25
CA VAL A 415 -10.54 -2.13 -1.82
C VAL A 415 -11.51 -0.97 -1.59
N LEU A 416 -11.29 0.17 -2.26
CA LEU A 416 -12.17 1.33 -2.12
C LEU A 416 -13.59 1.04 -2.57
N SER A 417 -13.77 0.31 -3.68
CA SER A 417 -15.09 -0.09 -4.18
C SER A 417 -15.79 -1.05 -3.24
N GLY A 418 -15.06 -2.00 -2.66
CA GLY A 418 -15.60 -2.94 -1.69
C GLY A 418 -16.08 -2.27 -0.40
N VAL A 419 -15.37 -1.22 0.06
CA VAL A 419 -15.74 -0.47 1.28
C VAL A 419 -16.77 0.63 0.99
N ALA A 420 -16.82 1.14 -0.27
CA ALA A 420 -17.77 2.19 -0.66
C ALA A 420 -19.19 1.66 -0.96
N GLY A 421 -19.36 0.35 -1.14
CA GLY A 421 -20.64 -0.31 -1.31
C GLY A 421 -21.14 -0.91 -0.01
N GLY A 422 -22.35 -1.45 -0.03
CA GLY A 422 -22.95 -2.14 1.11
C GLY A 422 -24.42 -2.45 0.92
N ALA A 423 -25.03 -3.10 1.91
CA ALA A 423 -26.47 -3.33 1.96
C ALA A 423 -27.18 -2.14 2.59
N LEU A 424 -28.33 -1.75 2.07
CA LEU A 424 -29.22 -0.75 2.67
C LEU A 424 -30.63 -1.33 2.88
N GLY A 425 -30.73 -2.64 2.98
CA GLY A 425 -31.99 -3.32 3.10
C GLY A 425 -31.92 -4.79 2.70
N THR A 426 -33.11 -5.41 2.62
CA THR A 426 -33.27 -6.78 2.15
C THR A 426 -33.68 -6.80 0.66
N ALA A 427 -33.70 -7.98 0.07
CA ALA A 427 -34.12 -8.22 -1.33
C ALA A 427 -33.43 -7.30 -2.35
N ALA A 428 -34.17 -6.33 -2.90
CA ALA A 428 -33.66 -5.43 -3.95
C ALA A 428 -32.50 -4.53 -3.48
N LEU A 429 -32.46 -4.13 -2.21
CA LEU A 429 -31.45 -3.19 -1.68
C LEU A 429 -30.27 -3.88 -0.99
N ARG A 430 -30.09 -5.20 -1.19
CA ARG A 430 -29.00 -5.97 -0.57
C ARG A 430 -27.61 -5.57 -1.08
N HIS A 431 -27.50 -5.04 -2.29
CA HIS A 431 -26.23 -4.66 -2.90
C HIS A 431 -26.34 -3.28 -3.56
N LEU A 432 -25.70 -2.30 -2.95
CA LEU A 432 -25.53 -0.97 -3.52
C LEU A 432 -24.04 -0.69 -3.71
N GLY A 433 -23.70 -0.12 -4.86
CA GLY A 433 -22.33 0.31 -5.15
C GLY A 433 -21.65 -0.46 -6.29
N PRO A 434 -20.38 -0.16 -6.54
CA PRO A 434 -19.61 -0.78 -7.61
C PRO A 434 -19.13 -2.17 -7.22
N SER A 435 -19.07 -3.08 -8.21
CA SER A 435 -18.45 -4.39 -8.04
C SER A 435 -16.95 -4.23 -7.78
N TRP A 436 -16.46 -4.66 -6.62
CA TRP A 436 -15.07 -4.47 -6.20
C TRP A 436 -14.06 -5.10 -7.17
N TRP A 437 -14.34 -6.31 -7.68
CA TRP A 437 -13.41 -7.03 -8.55
C TRP A 437 -13.42 -6.48 -9.98
N LEU A 438 -14.60 -6.11 -10.53
CA LEU A 438 -14.70 -5.48 -11.86
C LEU A 438 -14.02 -4.12 -11.87
N THR A 439 -14.30 -3.27 -10.87
CA THR A 439 -13.71 -1.94 -10.76
C THR A 439 -12.19 -2.02 -10.58
N GLY A 440 -11.72 -2.97 -9.76
CA GLY A 440 -10.30 -3.22 -9.59
C GLY A 440 -9.62 -3.70 -10.87
N ALA A 441 -10.23 -4.64 -11.59
CA ALA A 441 -9.73 -5.15 -12.86
C ALA A 441 -9.71 -4.06 -13.94
N ALA A 442 -10.77 -3.26 -14.05
CA ALA A 442 -10.84 -2.15 -15.02
C ALA A 442 -9.81 -1.06 -14.71
N ALA A 443 -9.65 -0.68 -13.44
CA ALA A 443 -8.64 0.30 -13.04
C ALA A 443 -7.22 -0.20 -13.35
N ALA A 444 -6.92 -1.48 -13.10
CA ALA A 444 -5.65 -2.09 -13.49
C ALA A 444 -5.48 -2.12 -15.01
N GLY A 445 -6.51 -2.54 -15.76
CA GLY A 445 -6.49 -2.65 -17.21
C GLY A 445 -6.25 -1.28 -17.89
N TRP A 446 -7.05 -0.28 -17.56
CA TRP A 446 -6.90 1.08 -18.10
C TRP A 446 -5.54 1.69 -17.75
N THR A 447 -5.14 1.57 -16.49
CA THR A 447 -3.83 2.09 -16.06
C THR A 447 -2.69 1.36 -16.77
N ALA A 448 -2.76 0.04 -16.95
CA ALA A 448 -1.73 -0.72 -17.67
C ALA A 448 -1.68 -0.35 -19.15
N ALA A 449 -2.84 -0.28 -19.82
CA ALA A 449 -2.94 0.02 -21.26
C ALA A 449 -2.33 1.38 -21.61
N VAL A 450 -2.47 2.37 -20.74
CA VAL A 450 -1.97 3.72 -20.99
C VAL A 450 -0.58 3.93 -20.36
N ALA A 451 -0.37 3.50 -19.11
CA ALA A 451 0.86 3.81 -18.39
C ALA A 451 2.06 3.02 -18.90
N VAL A 452 1.90 1.77 -19.33
CA VAL A 452 3.05 0.99 -19.79
C VAL A 452 3.65 1.56 -21.08
N PRO A 453 2.87 1.74 -22.19
CA PRO A 453 3.41 2.36 -23.40
C PRO A 453 3.81 3.81 -23.16
N GLY A 454 3.00 4.59 -22.43
CA GLY A 454 3.27 5.99 -22.14
C GLY A 454 4.57 6.21 -21.37
N ALA A 455 4.85 5.40 -20.35
CA ALA A 455 6.10 5.48 -19.59
C ALA A 455 7.34 5.12 -20.44
N LEU A 456 7.22 4.15 -21.33
CA LEU A 456 8.28 3.78 -22.26
C LEU A 456 8.55 4.90 -23.28
N LEU A 457 7.50 5.48 -23.84
CA LEU A 457 7.60 6.62 -24.78
C LEU A 457 8.24 7.84 -24.09
N LEU A 458 7.75 8.20 -22.89
CA LEU A 458 8.32 9.31 -22.11
C LEU A 458 9.79 9.05 -21.75
N ARG A 459 10.15 7.82 -21.42
CA ARG A 459 11.54 7.45 -21.14
C ARG A 459 12.42 7.68 -22.37
N GLU A 460 12.01 7.19 -23.54
CA GLU A 460 12.80 7.37 -24.77
C GLU A 460 12.90 8.86 -25.14
N TRP A 461 11.82 9.63 -24.99
CA TRP A 461 11.82 11.05 -25.21
C TRP A 461 12.80 11.80 -24.27
N TYR A 462 12.85 11.43 -22.97
CA TYR A 462 13.83 12.00 -22.03
C TYR A 462 15.27 11.65 -22.40
N LEU A 463 15.54 10.44 -22.90
CA LEU A 463 16.85 10.03 -23.39
C LEU A 463 17.25 10.83 -24.63
N TRP A 464 16.34 10.97 -25.58
CA TRP A 464 16.57 11.74 -26.79
C TRP A 464 16.87 13.22 -26.50
N ARG A 465 15.99 13.88 -25.75
CA ARG A 465 16.19 15.30 -25.37
C ARG A 465 17.39 15.52 -24.45
N GLY A 466 17.71 14.54 -23.61
CA GLY A 466 18.75 14.69 -22.60
C GLY A 466 20.15 14.32 -23.06
N LEU A 467 20.29 13.35 -23.95
CA LEU A 467 21.57 12.76 -24.33
C LEU A 467 21.82 12.79 -25.85
N GLY A 468 20.93 13.38 -26.66
CA GLY A 468 21.04 13.42 -28.12
C GLY A 468 21.03 12.04 -28.81
N ARG A 469 20.62 11.00 -28.10
CA ARG A 469 20.56 9.63 -28.63
C ARG A 469 19.26 9.41 -29.38
N SER A 470 19.35 9.11 -30.68
CA SER A 470 18.20 8.68 -31.48
C SER A 470 17.49 7.46 -30.86
N PRO A 471 16.15 7.43 -30.77
CA PRO A 471 15.40 6.27 -30.28
C PRO A 471 15.69 4.97 -31.02
N LEU A 472 16.11 5.05 -32.29
CA LEU A 472 16.51 3.91 -33.13
C LEU A 472 17.91 3.36 -32.79
N ALA A 473 18.78 4.12 -32.13
CA ALA A 473 20.11 3.64 -31.72
C ALA A 473 20.03 2.54 -30.64
N GLY A 474 18.98 2.52 -29.81
CA GLY A 474 18.75 1.47 -28.81
C GLY A 474 18.49 0.09 -29.42
N PHE A 475 17.86 0.02 -30.60
CA PHE A 475 17.64 -1.26 -31.31
C PHE A 475 18.92 -1.83 -31.90
N ARG A 476 19.81 -0.98 -32.45
CA ARG A 476 21.12 -1.38 -33.00
C ARG A 476 22.10 -1.76 -31.88
N GLY A 477 22.14 -1.01 -30.77
CA GLY A 477 23.03 -1.29 -29.63
C GLY A 477 22.69 -2.61 -28.91
N HIS A 478 21.44 -3.03 -28.86
CA HIS A 478 21.05 -4.30 -28.24
C HIS A 478 21.50 -5.54 -29.06
N ARG A 479 21.50 -5.46 -30.39
CA ARG A 479 22.04 -6.53 -31.25
C ARG A 479 23.57 -6.59 -31.15
N ALA A 480 24.25 -5.43 -31.20
CA ALA A 480 25.69 -5.37 -31.05
C ALA A 480 26.18 -5.83 -29.66
N GLY A 481 25.53 -5.41 -28.58
CA GLY A 481 25.88 -5.84 -27.22
C GLY A 481 25.63 -7.32 -26.96
N ARG A 482 24.61 -7.94 -27.57
CA ARG A 482 24.39 -9.40 -27.50
C ARG A 482 25.46 -10.17 -28.28
N ALA A 483 25.84 -9.68 -29.47
CA ALA A 483 26.92 -10.26 -30.27
C ALA A 483 28.27 -10.17 -29.53
N GLN A 484 28.60 -9.04 -28.94
CA GLN A 484 29.80 -8.83 -28.16
C GLN A 484 29.88 -9.69 -26.90
N ARG A 485 28.74 -9.87 -26.18
CA ARG A 485 28.65 -10.80 -25.03
C ARG A 485 28.76 -12.25 -25.45
N ARG A 486 28.23 -12.64 -26.61
CA ARG A 486 28.40 -14.00 -27.18
C ARG A 486 29.88 -14.25 -27.53
N LYS A 487 30.54 -13.29 -28.20
CA LYS A 487 31.98 -13.38 -28.51
C LYS A 487 32.84 -13.46 -27.24
N ALA A 488 32.59 -12.64 -26.23
CA ALA A 488 33.31 -12.69 -24.97
C ALA A 488 33.09 -14.00 -24.18
N ARG A 489 31.87 -14.58 -24.24
CA ARG A 489 31.60 -15.91 -23.64
C ARG A 489 32.27 -17.05 -24.41
N ALA A 490 32.31 -16.96 -25.74
CA ALA A 490 33.04 -17.93 -26.58
C ALA A 490 34.55 -17.88 -26.28
N ALA A 491 35.15 -16.71 -26.30
CA ALA A 491 36.56 -16.52 -25.97
C ALA A 491 36.93 -16.99 -24.54
N ARG A 492 36.05 -16.82 -23.57
CA ARG A 492 36.25 -17.37 -22.22
C ARG A 492 36.19 -18.90 -22.19
N ARG A 493 35.25 -19.51 -22.95
CA ARG A 493 35.16 -20.97 -23.06
C ARG A 493 36.41 -21.55 -23.74
N GLU A 494 36.90 -20.94 -24.81
CA GLU A 494 38.15 -21.35 -25.50
C GLU A 494 39.37 -21.26 -24.58
N ARG A 495 39.54 -20.15 -23.83
CA ARG A 495 40.64 -20.02 -22.86
C ARG A 495 40.56 -21.06 -21.74
N SER A 496 39.36 -21.35 -21.24
CA SER A 496 39.16 -22.39 -20.23
C SER A 496 39.45 -23.79 -20.78
N ALA A 497 39.05 -24.08 -22.01
CA ALA A 497 39.35 -25.36 -22.68
C ALA A 497 40.86 -25.51 -22.98
N ALA A 498 41.53 -24.44 -23.41
CA ALA A 498 43.00 -24.44 -23.63
C ALA A 498 43.76 -24.66 -22.30
N ALA A 499 43.35 -23.99 -21.22
CA ALA A 499 43.93 -24.21 -19.89
C ALA A 499 43.75 -25.64 -19.38
N SER A 500 42.56 -26.22 -19.61
CA SER A 500 42.28 -27.62 -19.24
C SER A 500 43.11 -28.62 -20.04
N ARG A 501 43.35 -28.35 -21.35
CA ARG A 501 44.25 -29.18 -22.20
C ARG A 501 45.69 -29.10 -21.75
N ALA A 502 46.18 -27.90 -21.46
CA ALA A 502 47.54 -27.70 -20.95
C ALA A 502 47.77 -28.44 -19.61
N ALA A 503 46.84 -28.32 -18.67
CA ALA A 503 46.88 -29.05 -17.40
C ALA A 503 46.84 -30.57 -17.57
N ALA A 504 46.07 -31.07 -18.56
CA ALA A 504 46.01 -32.51 -18.88
C ALA A 504 47.35 -33.01 -19.48
N GLN A 505 48.01 -32.23 -20.36
CA GLN A 505 49.30 -32.53 -20.90
C GLN A 505 50.39 -32.56 -19.81
N GLU A 506 50.40 -31.59 -18.92
CA GLU A 506 51.35 -31.54 -17.81
C GLU A 506 51.22 -32.74 -16.86
N ARG A 507 49.98 -33.15 -16.58
CA ARG A 507 49.69 -34.38 -15.81
C ARG A 507 50.14 -35.64 -16.54
N ALA A 508 49.98 -35.70 -17.87
CA ALA A 508 50.44 -36.83 -18.68
C ALA A 508 51.98 -36.93 -18.67
N VAL A 509 52.68 -35.82 -18.86
CA VAL A 509 54.18 -35.76 -18.76
C VAL A 509 54.65 -36.18 -17.39
N THR A 510 54.02 -35.68 -16.33
CA THR A 510 54.36 -36.06 -14.94
C THR A 510 54.13 -37.54 -14.67
N ARG A 511 53.06 -38.13 -15.21
CA ARG A 511 52.79 -39.57 -15.11
C ARG A 511 53.84 -40.40 -15.89
N ALA A 512 54.22 -39.95 -17.09
CA ALA A 512 55.26 -40.61 -17.90
C ALA A 512 56.61 -40.60 -17.18
N LYS A 513 57.02 -39.44 -16.61
CA LYS A 513 58.25 -39.35 -15.79
C LYS A 513 58.21 -40.26 -14.55
N ARG A 514 57.09 -40.41 -13.89
CA ARG A 514 56.93 -41.34 -12.75
C ARG A 514 57.00 -42.82 -13.18
N ARG A 515 56.44 -43.17 -14.37
CA ARG A 515 56.54 -44.54 -14.93
C ARG A 515 57.98 -44.86 -15.31
N ALA A 516 58.71 -43.93 -15.98
CA ALA A 516 60.14 -44.12 -16.32
C ALA A 516 61.01 -44.33 -15.08
N ARG A 517 60.79 -43.55 -14.01
CA ARG A 517 61.52 -43.75 -12.74
C ARG A 517 61.20 -45.08 -12.05
N ARG A 518 59.96 -45.61 -12.19
CA ARG A 518 59.64 -46.94 -11.65
C ARG A 518 60.27 -48.05 -12.44
N SER A 519 60.34 -47.97 -13.79
CA SER A 519 61.00 -48.98 -14.64
C SER A 519 62.48 -48.99 -14.45
N ASP A 520 63.13 -47.81 -14.20
CA ASP A 520 64.59 -47.78 -13.86
C ASP A 520 64.85 -48.37 -12.47
N GLY A 521 63.97 -48.16 -11.50
CA GLY A 521 64.06 -48.74 -10.17
C GLY A 521 63.93 -50.27 -10.18
N THR A 522 63.08 -50.84 -11.02
CA THR A 522 62.90 -52.30 -11.19
C THR A 522 64.16 -52.87 -11.94
N ARG A 523 64.65 -52.24 -12.98
CA ARG A 523 65.88 -52.71 -13.65
C ARG A 523 67.12 -52.64 -12.76
N ARG A 524 67.23 -51.72 -11.84
CA ARG A 524 68.31 -51.66 -10.81
C ARG A 524 68.18 -52.77 -9.76
N ALA A 525 66.92 -53.09 -9.36
CA ALA A 525 66.62 -54.16 -8.41
C ALA A 525 66.98 -55.56 -9.02
N ASP A 526 66.66 -55.78 -10.29
CA ASP A 526 66.98 -57.02 -11.01
C ASP A 526 68.47 -57.19 -11.24
N ARG A 527 69.23 -56.10 -11.47
CA ARG A 527 70.71 -56.17 -11.55
C ARG A 527 71.42 -56.41 -10.20
N ALA A 528 70.77 -56.15 -9.09
CA ALA A 528 71.28 -56.42 -7.75
C ALA A 528 71.10 -57.84 -7.28
N ARG A 529 70.22 -58.61 -7.94
CA ARG A 529 70.08 -60.04 -7.77
C ARG A 529 70.91 -60.75 -8.83
N GLY A 530 72.17 -61.02 -8.48
CA GLY A 530 73.11 -61.81 -9.36
C GLY A 530 72.62 -63.26 -9.50
N PRO A 531 73.07 -64.01 -10.53
CA PRO A 531 72.62 -65.35 -10.77
C PRO A 531 73.10 -66.31 -9.66
N GLU A 532 72.17 -66.91 -8.94
CA GLU A 532 72.50 -68.05 -8.10
C GLU A 532 72.83 -69.27 -8.99
N GLY A 533 74.09 -69.75 -8.89
CA GLY A 533 74.61 -70.90 -9.59
C GLY A 533 73.98 -72.23 -9.11
N PRO A 534 73.95 -73.27 -9.94
CA PRO A 534 73.41 -74.57 -9.60
C PRO A 534 74.35 -75.39 -8.72
N GLY A 535 73.92 -75.63 -7.47
CA GLY A 535 74.59 -76.58 -6.60
C GLY A 535 74.05 -78.00 -6.87
N GLY A 536 74.95 -78.88 -7.25
CA GLY A 536 74.72 -80.27 -7.62
C GLY A 536 74.44 -81.24 -6.43
N PRO A 537 74.04 -82.47 -6.68
CA PRO A 537 73.57 -83.43 -5.72
C PRO A 537 74.65 -84.22 -4.99
N GLY A 538 74.47 -84.55 -3.77
CA GLY A 538 75.26 -85.51 -2.97
C GLY A 538 74.44 -86.11 -1.85
N ARG A 539 74.01 -87.29 -2.05
CA ARG A 539 74.24 -88.52 -1.28
C ARG A 539 74.38 -88.33 0.26
N ASP A 540 73.52 -88.83 0.97
CA ASP A 540 73.23 -90.18 1.48
C ASP A 540 71.89 -90.21 2.28
#